data_6c134f6932381b0796375c0c49b0ecfd
#
_entry.id   6c134f6932381b0796375c0c49b0ecfd
#
_cell.length_a   1.000
_cell.length_b   1.000
_cell.length_c   1.000
_cell.angle_alpha   90.00
_cell.angle_beta   90.00
_cell.angle_gamma   90.00
#
_symmetry.space_group_name_H-M   'P 1'
#
loop_
_entity.id
_entity.type
_entity.pdbx_description
1 polymer ?
#
loop_
_entity_poly.entity_id
_entity_poly.type
_entity_poly.pdbx_seq_one_letter_code
_entity_poly.pdbx_strand_id
1 'polypeptide(L)'
;MRKIYILPNLFTTGNFFCGVVALSLIFQEKFIPAAFIIILAMVFDFIDGQVARLYRVTSRFGVEYDSLADFLTFGVATTFLIYRMFLVEMGRLGIGLAFLYSVFCALRLARFNTQVKKEEKTNFTGLPSPISAGVLVSYILLINRYSLPGWEKAIPFIMVFLSYLMISTYTYPTLISLRVRGKKPFLYLVGLVLGLAILIFWAELGLFSVFVGYMILGLIQSRRQRIRKKSPAPRKLLHWEKHRSDSDI
;
A
#
# COMPACT_ATOMS: atom_id res chain seq x y z
N MET A 1 18.56 24.75 -11.42
CA MET A 1 17.66 24.10 -10.44
C MET A 1 16.51 23.26 -11.05
N ARG A 2 16.22 23.31 -12.34
CA ARG A 2 15.16 22.51 -13.00
C ARG A 2 15.45 20.99 -13.14
N LYS A 3 16.71 20.55 -13.08
CA LYS A 3 17.10 19.14 -13.34
C LYS A 3 16.74 18.16 -12.22
N ILE A 4 16.48 18.62 -11.01
CA ILE A 4 16.22 17.74 -9.83
C ILE A 4 14.80 17.14 -9.86
N TYR A 5 13.83 17.79 -10.53
CA TYR A 5 12.47 17.28 -10.68
C TYR A 5 12.34 16.13 -11.71
N ILE A 6 13.36 15.96 -12.58
CA ILE A 6 13.33 14.96 -13.65
C ILE A 6 13.50 13.56 -13.08
N LEU A 7 14.33 13.41 -12.04
CA LEU A 7 14.69 12.09 -11.51
C LEU A 7 13.52 11.32 -10.86
N PRO A 8 12.71 11.92 -9.97
CA PRO A 8 11.50 11.23 -9.47
C PRO A 8 10.54 10.87 -10.60
N ASN A 9 10.24 11.83 -11.50
CA ASN A 9 9.33 11.60 -12.61
C ASN A 9 9.80 10.48 -13.56
N LEU A 10 11.10 10.20 -13.65
CA LEU A 10 11.62 9.10 -14.46
C LEU A 10 11.21 7.74 -13.86
N PHE A 11 11.27 7.58 -12.55
CA PHE A 11 10.82 6.35 -11.88
C PHE A 11 9.30 6.19 -11.96
N THR A 12 8.55 7.28 -11.78
CA THR A 12 7.10 7.29 -12.01
C THR A 12 6.75 6.89 -13.45
N THR A 13 7.53 7.38 -14.44
CA THR A 13 7.37 6.95 -15.85
C THR A 13 7.71 5.45 -16.00
N GLY A 14 8.69 4.93 -15.25
CA GLY A 14 8.99 3.50 -15.20
C GLY A 14 7.83 2.67 -14.65
N ASN A 15 7.18 3.13 -13.56
CA ASN A 15 5.96 2.52 -13.03
C ASN A 15 4.84 2.52 -14.10
N PHE A 16 4.58 3.66 -14.72
CA PHE A 16 3.58 3.79 -15.79
C PHE A 16 3.88 2.84 -16.96
N PHE A 17 5.13 2.79 -17.42
CA PHE A 17 5.57 1.88 -18.49
C PHE A 17 5.34 0.42 -18.12
N CYS A 18 5.68 0.02 -16.89
CA CYS A 18 5.38 -1.32 -16.38
C CYS A 18 3.87 -1.63 -16.42
N GLY A 19 3.02 -0.66 -16.08
CA GLY A 19 1.57 -0.81 -16.17
C GLY A 19 1.10 -1.12 -17.61
N VAL A 20 1.62 -0.38 -18.60
CA VAL A 20 1.32 -0.62 -20.03
C VAL A 20 1.83 -1.99 -20.50
N VAL A 21 3.07 -2.36 -20.11
CA VAL A 21 3.66 -3.67 -20.45
C VAL A 21 2.85 -4.80 -19.82
N ALA A 22 2.43 -4.65 -18.55
CA ALA A 22 1.59 -5.63 -17.88
C ALA A 22 0.27 -5.85 -18.62
N LEU A 23 -0.41 -4.77 -19.02
CA LEU A 23 -1.63 -4.87 -19.82
C LEU A 23 -1.37 -5.59 -21.17
N SER A 24 -0.28 -5.25 -21.87
CA SER A 24 0.09 -5.93 -23.11
C SER A 24 0.29 -7.44 -22.91
N LEU A 25 0.95 -7.84 -21.82
CA LEU A 25 1.15 -9.25 -21.47
C LEU A 25 -0.17 -9.95 -21.12
N ILE A 26 -1.08 -9.26 -20.42
CA ILE A 26 -2.42 -9.79 -20.09
C ILE A 26 -3.22 -10.06 -21.37
N PHE A 27 -3.18 -9.16 -22.35
CA PHE A 27 -3.85 -9.39 -23.62
C PHE A 27 -3.25 -10.57 -24.42
N GLN A 28 -1.96 -10.86 -24.21
CA GLN A 28 -1.28 -12.04 -24.76
C GLN A 28 -1.48 -13.31 -23.91
N GLU A 29 -2.30 -13.25 -22.85
CA GLU A 29 -2.54 -14.35 -21.90
C GLU A 29 -1.28 -14.79 -21.12
N LYS A 30 -0.24 -13.95 -21.09
CA LYS A 30 0.99 -14.16 -20.32
C LYS A 30 0.83 -13.62 -18.90
N PHE A 31 -0.02 -14.26 -18.10
CA PHE A 31 -0.45 -13.74 -16.80
C PHE A 31 0.67 -13.71 -15.75
N ILE A 32 1.50 -14.76 -15.69
CA ILE A 32 2.60 -14.82 -14.70
C ILE A 32 3.68 -13.78 -14.99
N PRO A 33 4.17 -13.59 -16.21
CA PRO A 33 5.02 -12.45 -16.54
C PRO A 33 4.38 -11.10 -16.21
N ALA A 34 3.08 -10.90 -16.50
CA ALA A 34 2.37 -9.67 -16.14
C ALA A 34 2.38 -9.41 -14.63
N ALA A 35 2.17 -10.46 -13.82
CA ALA A 35 2.25 -10.37 -12.36
C ALA A 35 3.64 -9.89 -11.87
N PHE A 36 4.72 -10.42 -12.43
CA PHE A 36 6.08 -9.96 -12.10
C PHE A 36 6.35 -8.53 -12.55
N ILE A 37 5.82 -8.09 -13.69
CA ILE A 37 5.94 -6.69 -14.13
C ILE A 37 5.19 -5.75 -13.17
N ILE A 38 4.03 -6.12 -12.65
CA ILE A 38 3.32 -5.34 -11.63
C ILE A 38 4.14 -5.24 -10.33
N ILE A 39 4.82 -6.32 -9.92
CA ILE A 39 5.73 -6.28 -8.76
C ILE A 39 6.92 -5.36 -9.04
N LEU A 40 7.49 -5.39 -10.24
CA LEU A 40 8.57 -4.48 -10.64
C LEU A 40 8.10 -3.02 -10.59
N ALA A 41 6.87 -2.74 -11.01
CA ALA A 41 6.28 -1.42 -10.91
C ALA A 41 6.19 -0.91 -9.46
N MET A 42 5.89 -1.79 -8.48
CA MET A 42 5.91 -1.43 -7.05
C MET A 42 7.30 -1.02 -6.57
N VAL A 43 8.36 -1.59 -7.15
CA VAL A 43 9.73 -1.18 -6.84
C VAL A 43 10.00 0.22 -7.37
N PHE A 44 9.56 0.55 -8.59
CA PHE A 44 9.68 1.90 -9.15
C PHE A 44 8.91 2.93 -8.33
N ASP A 45 7.65 2.66 -7.96
CA ASP A 45 6.82 3.50 -7.07
C ASP A 45 7.50 3.73 -5.70
N PHE A 46 8.07 2.68 -5.11
CA PHE A 46 8.78 2.84 -3.85
C PHE A 46 10.02 3.71 -3.99
N ILE A 47 10.79 3.58 -5.08
CA ILE A 47 12.01 4.35 -5.33
C ILE A 47 11.67 5.81 -5.58
N ASP A 48 10.68 6.14 -6.42
CA ASP A 48 10.31 7.53 -6.72
C ASP A 48 9.84 8.27 -5.46
N GLY A 49 9.00 7.61 -4.64
CA GLY A 49 8.61 8.14 -3.35
C GLY A 49 9.78 8.37 -2.38
N GLN A 50 10.83 7.51 -2.39
CA GLN A 50 12.04 7.73 -1.59
C GLN A 50 12.89 8.87 -2.14
N VAL A 51 13.08 8.91 -3.46
CA VAL A 51 13.86 9.95 -4.15
C VAL A 51 13.21 11.32 -3.95
N ALA A 52 11.90 11.43 -4.14
CA ALA A 52 11.17 12.69 -3.93
C ALA A 52 11.35 13.23 -2.50
N ARG A 53 11.33 12.36 -1.50
CA ARG A 53 11.53 12.72 -0.08
C ARG A 53 12.99 13.10 0.21
N LEU A 54 13.95 12.35 -0.30
CA LEU A 54 15.38 12.57 -0.06
C LEU A 54 15.83 13.95 -0.57
N TYR A 55 15.37 14.31 -1.76
CA TYR A 55 15.71 15.58 -2.39
C TYR A 55 14.76 16.72 -1.99
N ARG A 56 13.74 16.47 -1.17
CA ARG A 56 12.69 17.44 -0.79
C ARG A 56 12.05 18.13 -2.00
N VAL A 57 11.88 17.38 -3.09
CA VAL A 57 11.41 17.88 -4.37
C VAL A 57 10.04 17.27 -4.65
N THR A 58 9.01 17.98 -4.22
CA THR A 58 7.61 17.62 -4.56
C THR A 58 7.03 18.72 -5.45
N SER A 59 6.59 18.36 -6.66
CA SER A 59 5.80 19.24 -7.51
C SER A 59 4.35 18.78 -7.52
N ARG A 60 3.41 19.72 -7.69
CA ARG A 60 2.00 19.36 -7.88
C ARG A 60 1.80 18.40 -9.05
N PHE A 61 2.50 18.67 -10.15
CA PHE A 61 2.47 17.81 -11.33
C PHE A 61 2.98 16.40 -11.00
N GLY A 62 4.10 16.26 -10.28
CA GLY A 62 4.66 14.96 -9.92
C GLY A 62 3.70 14.12 -9.07
N VAL A 63 3.02 14.72 -8.10
CA VAL A 63 2.03 14.02 -7.25
C VAL A 63 0.83 13.54 -8.05
N GLU A 64 0.31 14.35 -8.98
CA GLU A 64 -0.82 13.94 -9.83
C GLU A 64 -0.39 12.87 -10.86
N TYR A 65 0.81 13.02 -11.43
CA TYR A 65 1.37 12.06 -12.38
C TYR A 65 1.63 10.69 -11.72
N ASP A 66 2.19 10.68 -10.51
CA ASP A 66 2.38 9.49 -9.68
C ASP A 66 1.05 8.76 -9.43
N SER A 67 0.01 9.51 -9.05
CA SER A 67 -1.32 8.93 -8.85
C SER A 67 -1.93 8.32 -10.12
N LEU A 68 -1.64 8.90 -11.30
CA LEU A 68 -2.09 8.33 -12.57
C LEU A 68 -1.32 7.05 -12.91
N ALA A 69 0.00 7.01 -12.68
CA ALA A 69 0.83 5.83 -12.86
C ALA A 69 0.37 4.70 -11.93
N ASP A 70 0.16 5.00 -10.65
CA ASP A 70 -0.36 4.08 -9.65
C ASP A 70 -1.74 3.53 -10.02
N PHE A 71 -2.64 4.38 -10.50
CA PHE A 71 -3.96 3.94 -10.92
C PHE A 71 -3.88 3.00 -12.12
N LEU A 72 -3.06 3.32 -13.12
CA LEU A 72 -2.85 2.44 -14.28
C LEU A 72 -2.35 1.07 -13.85
N THR A 73 -1.34 1.01 -13.00
CA THR A 73 -0.65 -0.24 -12.64
C THR A 73 -1.39 -1.00 -11.57
N PHE A 74 -1.69 -0.36 -10.43
CA PHE A 74 -2.26 -1.04 -9.25
C PHE A 74 -3.79 -1.07 -9.28
N GLY A 75 -4.43 -0.14 -9.98
CA GLY A 75 -5.87 -0.12 -10.22
C GLY A 75 -6.26 -0.94 -11.45
N VAL A 76 -5.81 -0.53 -12.63
CA VAL A 76 -6.28 -1.08 -13.91
C VAL A 76 -5.59 -2.39 -14.27
N ALA A 77 -4.25 -2.41 -14.39
CA ALA A 77 -3.54 -3.61 -14.84
C ALA A 77 -3.74 -4.78 -13.87
N THR A 78 -3.68 -4.55 -12.56
CA THR A 78 -3.98 -5.58 -11.54
C THR A 78 -5.42 -6.10 -11.67
N THR A 79 -6.39 -5.23 -11.88
CA THR A 79 -7.79 -5.63 -12.09
C THR A 79 -7.95 -6.49 -13.34
N PHE A 80 -7.36 -6.08 -14.45
CA PHE A 80 -7.46 -6.84 -15.71
C PHE A 80 -6.75 -8.20 -15.63
N LEU A 81 -5.63 -8.29 -14.92
CA LEU A 81 -4.96 -9.55 -14.64
C LEU A 81 -5.91 -10.53 -13.96
N ILE A 82 -6.54 -10.10 -12.86
CA ILE A 82 -7.45 -10.94 -12.08
C ILE A 82 -8.71 -11.27 -12.88
N TYR A 83 -9.27 -10.28 -13.56
CA TYR A 83 -10.46 -10.46 -14.37
C TYR A 83 -10.26 -11.53 -15.45
N ARG A 84 -9.16 -11.43 -16.20
CA ARG A 84 -8.85 -12.39 -17.27
C ARG A 84 -8.56 -13.79 -16.75
N MET A 85 -7.89 -13.91 -15.62
CA MET A 85 -7.52 -15.23 -15.06
C MET A 85 -8.70 -15.94 -14.35
N PHE A 86 -9.55 -15.20 -13.63
CA PHE A 86 -10.45 -15.81 -12.65
C PHE A 86 -11.90 -15.32 -12.69
N LEU A 87 -12.15 -14.12 -13.20
CA LEU A 87 -13.49 -13.51 -13.09
C LEU A 87 -14.26 -13.53 -14.41
N VAL A 88 -13.64 -13.83 -15.53
CA VAL A 88 -14.29 -13.85 -16.86
C VAL A 88 -15.49 -14.81 -16.87
N GLU A 89 -15.35 -15.99 -16.27
CA GLU A 89 -16.40 -16.99 -16.21
C GLU A 89 -17.58 -16.59 -15.32
N MET A 90 -17.40 -15.61 -14.42
CA MET A 90 -18.46 -15.08 -13.56
C MET A 90 -19.38 -14.09 -14.30
N GLY A 91 -19.13 -13.80 -15.57
CA GLY A 91 -19.94 -12.93 -16.41
C GLY A 91 -20.12 -11.52 -15.78
N ARG A 92 -21.38 -11.10 -15.60
CA ARG A 92 -21.69 -9.74 -15.06
C ARG A 92 -21.15 -9.50 -13.65
N LEU A 93 -21.11 -10.54 -12.80
CA LEU A 93 -20.54 -10.41 -11.46
C LEU A 93 -19.04 -10.16 -11.51
N GLY A 94 -18.31 -10.84 -12.39
CA GLY A 94 -16.88 -10.61 -12.59
C GLY A 94 -16.56 -9.17 -13.03
N ILE A 95 -17.36 -8.62 -13.96
CA ILE A 95 -17.23 -7.21 -14.38
C ILE A 95 -17.52 -6.27 -13.21
N GLY A 96 -18.56 -6.54 -12.40
CA GLY A 96 -18.90 -5.75 -11.23
C GLY A 96 -17.78 -5.71 -10.19
N LEU A 97 -17.12 -6.85 -9.93
CA LEU A 97 -15.98 -6.94 -9.01
C LEU A 97 -14.76 -6.18 -9.54
N ALA A 98 -14.46 -6.32 -10.82
CA ALA A 98 -13.39 -5.60 -11.49
C ALA A 98 -13.61 -4.07 -11.41
N PHE A 99 -14.81 -3.62 -11.72
CA PHE A 99 -15.22 -2.23 -11.59
C PHE A 99 -15.05 -1.71 -10.16
N LEU A 100 -15.56 -2.46 -9.18
CA LEU A 100 -15.53 -2.09 -7.77
C LEU A 100 -14.08 -1.88 -7.28
N TYR A 101 -13.18 -2.81 -7.58
CA TYR A 101 -11.79 -2.69 -7.16
C TYR A 101 -11.09 -1.47 -7.81
N SER A 102 -11.27 -1.29 -9.13
CA SER A 102 -10.67 -0.18 -9.86
C SER A 102 -11.18 1.18 -9.36
N VAL A 103 -12.49 1.32 -9.15
CA VAL A 103 -13.10 2.56 -8.64
C VAL A 103 -12.61 2.85 -7.22
N PHE A 104 -12.52 1.86 -6.35
CA PHE A 104 -12.04 2.10 -5.00
C PHE A 104 -10.56 2.44 -4.94
N CYS A 105 -9.75 1.92 -5.87
CA CYS A 105 -8.38 2.38 -6.05
C CYS A 105 -8.33 3.86 -6.47
N ALA A 106 -9.12 4.27 -7.48
CA ALA A 106 -9.20 5.65 -7.93
C ALA A 106 -9.65 6.61 -6.82
N LEU A 107 -10.73 6.25 -6.11
CA LEU A 107 -11.26 7.06 -5.01
C LEU A 107 -10.25 7.21 -3.86
N ARG A 108 -9.49 6.15 -3.57
CA ARG A 108 -8.42 6.20 -2.59
C ARG A 108 -7.34 7.20 -3.00
N LEU A 109 -6.86 7.15 -4.24
CA LEU A 109 -5.83 8.06 -4.76
C LEU A 109 -6.33 9.51 -4.76
N ALA A 110 -7.56 9.75 -5.23
CA ALA A 110 -8.18 11.08 -5.20
C ALA A 110 -8.29 11.62 -3.77
N ARG A 111 -8.73 10.79 -2.81
CA ARG A 111 -8.79 11.17 -1.39
C ARG A 111 -7.41 11.51 -0.84
N PHE A 112 -6.40 10.73 -1.18
CA PHE A 112 -5.02 10.98 -0.74
C PHE A 112 -4.52 12.34 -1.23
N ASN A 113 -4.67 12.66 -2.52
CA ASN A 113 -4.24 13.92 -3.11
C ASN A 113 -4.93 15.15 -2.49
N THR A 114 -6.21 15.02 -2.11
CA THR A 114 -6.94 16.11 -1.43
C THR A 114 -6.51 16.30 0.03
N GLN A 115 -6.05 15.25 0.70
CA GLN A 115 -5.63 15.31 2.10
C GLN A 115 -4.21 15.83 2.28
N VAL A 116 -3.29 15.49 1.38
CA VAL A 116 -1.88 15.96 1.39
C VAL A 116 -1.81 17.49 1.37
N LYS A 117 -2.78 18.16 0.75
CA LYS A 117 -2.85 19.63 0.71
C LYS A 117 -3.17 20.29 2.07
N LYS A 118 -3.59 19.55 3.09
CA LYS A 118 -4.11 20.12 4.34
C LYS A 118 -3.24 19.97 5.57
N GLU A 119 -2.43 18.92 5.68
CA GLU A 119 -1.59 18.68 6.87
C GLU A 119 -0.41 17.75 6.57
N GLU A 120 0.74 17.98 7.21
CA GLU A 120 1.84 17.01 7.31
C GLU A 120 1.41 15.84 8.20
N LYS A 121 0.64 14.89 7.67
CA LYS A 121 0.23 13.70 8.43
C LYS A 121 1.25 12.57 8.27
N THR A 122 1.74 12.07 9.39
CA THR A 122 2.66 10.94 9.50
C THR A 122 2.02 9.58 9.23
N ASN A 123 0.70 9.50 8.99
CA ASN A 123 -0.02 8.25 8.81
C ASN A 123 -0.97 8.32 7.60
N PHE A 124 -0.98 7.27 6.79
CA PHE A 124 -1.91 7.11 5.68
C PHE A 124 -3.29 6.63 6.17
N THR A 125 -4.35 7.23 5.62
CA THR A 125 -5.73 6.79 5.87
C THR A 125 -6.17 5.85 4.73
N GLY A 126 -6.50 4.62 5.06
CA GLY A 126 -6.83 3.54 4.11
C GLY A 126 -5.60 2.76 3.64
N LEU A 127 -5.84 1.53 3.15
CA LEU A 127 -4.80 0.64 2.64
C LEU A 127 -4.14 1.25 1.39
N PRO A 128 -2.79 1.31 1.31
CA PRO A 128 -2.10 1.77 0.10
C PRO A 128 -2.42 0.90 -1.13
N SER A 129 -2.61 1.54 -2.32
CA SER A 129 -2.88 0.81 -3.57
C SER A 129 -1.78 -0.18 -3.97
N PRO A 130 -0.46 0.11 -3.82
CA PRO A 130 0.57 -0.89 -4.10
C PRO A 130 0.46 -2.12 -3.20
N ILE A 131 0.12 -1.94 -1.91
CA ILE A 131 -0.04 -3.06 -0.98
C ILE A 131 -1.26 -3.91 -1.33
N SER A 132 -2.39 -3.28 -1.69
CA SER A 132 -3.58 -3.99 -2.13
C SER A 132 -3.31 -4.83 -3.39
N ALA A 133 -2.68 -4.24 -4.40
CA ALA A 133 -2.25 -4.94 -5.60
C ALA A 133 -1.22 -6.05 -5.27
N GLY A 134 -0.28 -5.77 -4.36
CA GLY A 134 0.72 -6.73 -3.90
C GLY A 134 0.13 -7.98 -3.27
N VAL A 135 -0.91 -7.85 -2.43
CA VAL A 135 -1.64 -9.00 -1.86
C VAL A 135 -2.25 -9.84 -2.98
N LEU A 136 -2.95 -9.22 -3.93
CA LEU A 136 -3.62 -9.95 -5.02
C LEU A 136 -2.62 -10.64 -5.95
N VAL A 137 -1.61 -9.91 -6.41
CA VAL A 137 -0.61 -10.42 -7.35
C VAL A 137 0.23 -11.53 -6.72
N SER A 138 0.68 -11.36 -5.48
CA SER A 138 1.42 -12.41 -4.77
C SER A 138 0.56 -13.64 -4.47
N TYR A 139 -0.74 -13.47 -4.21
CA TYR A 139 -1.68 -14.58 -4.06
C TYR A 139 -1.83 -15.38 -5.35
N ILE A 140 -1.91 -14.70 -6.50
CA ILE A 140 -1.95 -15.36 -7.83
C ILE A 140 -0.69 -16.19 -8.06
N LEU A 141 0.49 -15.60 -7.79
CA LEU A 141 1.76 -16.30 -7.95
C LEU A 141 1.83 -17.53 -7.03
N LEU A 142 1.33 -17.42 -5.80
CA LEU A 142 1.26 -18.52 -4.84
C LEU A 142 0.38 -19.67 -5.34
N ILE A 143 -0.85 -19.37 -5.80
CA ILE A 143 -1.77 -20.38 -6.36
C ILE A 143 -1.13 -21.07 -7.55
N ASN A 144 -0.53 -20.31 -8.45
CA ASN A 144 0.10 -20.86 -9.66
C ASN A 144 1.30 -21.74 -9.32
N ARG A 145 2.13 -21.34 -8.36
CA ARG A 145 3.34 -22.09 -7.97
C ARG A 145 3.03 -23.42 -7.31
N TYR A 146 2.05 -23.43 -6.41
CA TYR A 146 1.73 -24.61 -5.61
C TYR A 146 0.54 -25.42 -6.14
N SER A 147 -0.03 -24.99 -7.28
CA SER A 147 -1.20 -25.65 -7.93
C SER A 147 -2.31 -25.95 -6.93
N LEU A 148 -2.74 -24.94 -6.15
CA LEU A 148 -3.72 -25.08 -5.07
C LEU A 148 -5.16 -25.07 -5.65
N PRO A 149 -5.78 -26.23 -5.91
CA PRO A 149 -7.11 -26.26 -6.51
C PRO A 149 -8.16 -25.72 -5.54
N GLY A 150 -9.06 -24.85 -6.05
CA GLY A 150 -10.15 -24.25 -5.28
C GLY A 150 -9.79 -22.97 -4.52
N TRP A 151 -8.50 -22.62 -4.40
CA TRP A 151 -8.08 -21.39 -3.73
C TRP A 151 -8.41 -20.14 -4.57
N GLU A 152 -8.53 -20.29 -5.88
CA GLU A 152 -9.00 -19.23 -6.80
C GLU A 152 -10.37 -18.69 -6.42
N LYS A 153 -11.23 -19.51 -5.79
CA LYS A 153 -12.56 -19.11 -5.31
C LYS A 153 -12.52 -18.04 -4.20
N ALA A 154 -11.39 -17.87 -3.53
CA ALA A 154 -11.21 -16.83 -2.53
C ALA A 154 -10.97 -15.44 -3.14
N ILE A 155 -10.52 -15.35 -4.41
CA ILE A 155 -10.14 -14.10 -5.06
C ILE A 155 -11.25 -13.04 -5.06
N PRO A 156 -12.52 -13.34 -5.39
CA PRO A 156 -13.61 -12.37 -5.32
C PRO A 156 -13.78 -11.77 -3.92
N PHE A 157 -13.69 -12.58 -2.90
CA PHE A 157 -13.82 -12.14 -1.50
C PHE A 157 -12.63 -11.29 -1.08
N ILE A 158 -11.40 -11.67 -1.47
CA ILE A 158 -10.19 -10.88 -1.21
C ILE A 158 -10.30 -9.52 -1.91
N MET A 159 -10.76 -9.46 -3.16
CA MET A 159 -10.95 -8.20 -3.89
C MET A 159 -11.92 -7.26 -3.20
N VAL A 160 -13.09 -7.75 -2.77
CA VAL A 160 -14.09 -6.96 -2.04
C VAL A 160 -13.52 -6.45 -0.73
N PHE A 161 -12.84 -7.32 0.02
CA PHE A 161 -12.23 -6.97 1.30
C PHE A 161 -11.13 -5.90 1.15
N LEU A 162 -10.24 -6.05 0.17
CA LEU A 162 -9.18 -5.07 -0.11
C LEU A 162 -9.76 -3.73 -0.60
N SER A 163 -10.78 -3.77 -1.45
CA SER A 163 -11.52 -2.58 -1.89
C SER A 163 -12.09 -1.81 -0.72
N TYR A 164 -12.74 -2.51 0.23
CA TYR A 164 -13.22 -1.90 1.46
C TYR A 164 -12.09 -1.29 2.29
N LEU A 165 -10.95 -1.99 2.44
CA LEU A 165 -9.82 -1.48 3.20
C LEU A 165 -9.19 -0.23 2.58
N MET A 166 -9.17 -0.10 1.26
CA MET A 166 -8.64 1.09 0.56
C MET A 166 -9.43 2.36 0.92
N ILE A 167 -10.76 2.28 1.05
CA ILE A 167 -11.60 3.44 1.41
C ILE A 167 -11.77 3.60 2.92
N SER A 168 -11.47 2.59 3.70
CA SER A 168 -11.64 2.61 5.16
C SER A 168 -10.89 3.77 5.81
N THR A 169 -11.30 4.11 7.03
CA THR A 169 -10.64 5.14 7.86
C THR A 169 -9.55 4.55 8.76
N TYR A 170 -9.10 3.33 8.48
CA TYR A 170 -7.99 2.73 9.20
C TYR A 170 -6.69 3.47 8.85
N THR A 171 -5.88 3.75 9.87
CA THR A 171 -4.57 4.40 9.71
C THR A 171 -3.48 3.37 9.58
N TYR A 172 -2.76 3.43 8.47
CA TYR A 172 -1.61 2.54 8.22
C TYR A 172 -0.30 3.28 8.53
N PRO A 173 0.67 2.60 9.15
CA PRO A 173 1.98 3.21 9.41
C PRO A 173 2.67 3.50 8.09
N THR A 174 3.24 4.67 7.96
CA THR A 174 4.19 4.94 6.88
C THR A 174 5.43 4.09 7.14
N LEU A 175 5.98 3.43 6.12
CA LEU A 175 7.21 2.62 6.24
C LEU A 175 8.37 3.41 6.85
N ILE A 176 8.33 4.75 6.76
CA ILE A 176 9.30 5.66 7.38
C ILE A 176 9.12 5.76 8.90
N SER A 177 7.92 5.53 9.43
CA SER A 177 7.69 5.56 10.89
C SER A 177 8.28 4.34 11.60
N LEU A 178 8.68 3.32 10.85
CA LEU A 178 9.53 2.23 11.31
C LEU A 178 10.99 2.72 11.52
N ARG A 179 11.16 3.99 11.95
CA ARG A 179 12.45 4.50 12.38
C ARG A 179 12.97 3.55 13.45
N VAL A 180 13.95 2.76 13.05
CA VAL A 180 14.66 1.79 13.89
C VAL A 180 15.18 2.52 15.12
N ARG A 181 14.36 2.59 16.16
CA ARG A 181 14.67 3.23 17.45
C ARG A 181 15.19 2.17 18.41
N GLY A 182 16.21 1.43 17.97
CA GLY A 182 16.73 0.34 18.77
C GLY A 182 18.24 0.17 18.65
N LYS A 183 18.90 -0.07 19.80
CA LYS A 183 20.35 -0.28 19.96
C LYS A 183 20.85 -1.67 19.49
N LYS A 184 20.20 -2.32 18.51
CA LYS A 184 20.57 -3.67 18.05
C LYS A 184 20.67 -3.75 16.52
N PRO A 185 21.64 -3.07 15.87
CA PRO A 185 21.80 -3.09 14.40
C PRO A 185 22.03 -4.52 13.87
N PHE A 186 22.66 -5.38 14.66
CA PHE A 186 22.92 -6.78 14.30
C PHE A 186 21.63 -7.59 14.12
N LEU A 187 20.62 -7.41 14.99
CA LEU A 187 19.34 -8.13 14.87
C LEU A 187 18.57 -7.72 13.61
N TYR A 188 18.68 -6.44 13.21
CA TYR A 188 18.08 -5.94 11.97
C TYR A 188 18.81 -6.48 10.73
N LEU A 189 20.15 -6.59 10.78
CA LEU A 189 20.93 -7.21 9.72
C LEU A 189 20.56 -8.70 9.56
N VAL A 190 20.48 -9.43 10.67
CA VAL A 190 20.05 -10.85 10.66
C VAL A 190 18.63 -10.98 10.11
N GLY A 191 17.67 -10.11 10.55
CA GLY A 191 16.31 -10.09 10.04
C GLY A 191 16.25 -9.76 8.53
N LEU A 192 17.08 -8.86 8.05
CA LEU A 192 17.20 -8.53 6.63
C LEU A 192 17.75 -9.73 5.82
N VAL A 193 18.81 -10.36 6.29
CA VAL A 193 19.43 -11.53 5.63
C VAL A 193 18.48 -12.72 5.59
N LEU A 194 17.78 -13.00 6.70
CA LEU A 194 16.76 -14.05 6.74
C LEU A 194 15.56 -13.72 5.84
N GLY A 195 15.12 -12.46 5.82
CA GLY A 195 14.07 -12.00 4.91
C GLY A 195 14.45 -12.16 3.43
N LEU A 196 15.69 -11.80 3.08
CA LEU A 196 16.23 -12.02 1.74
C LEU A 196 16.38 -13.52 1.39
N ALA A 197 16.80 -14.35 2.33
CA ALA A 197 16.88 -15.79 2.13
C ALA A 197 15.50 -16.39 1.88
N ILE A 198 14.48 -16.01 2.65
CA ILE A 198 13.09 -16.44 2.44
C ILE A 198 12.58 -15.97 1.07
N LEU A 199 12.90 -14.74 0.66
CA LEU A 199 12.55 -14.19 -0.66
C LEU A 199 13.24 -14.95 -1.81
N ILE A 200 14.43 -15.49 -1.63
CA ILE A 200 15.15 -16.25 -2.66
C ILE A 200 14.61 -17.69 -2.77
N PHE A 201 14.35 -18.35 -1.65
CA PHE A 201 13.92 -19.75 -1.62
C PHE A 201 12.41 -19.95 -1.82
N TRP A 202 11.60 -19.00 -1.35
CA TRP A 202 10.13 -19.01 -1.45
C TRP A 202 9.62 -17.63 -1.84
N ALA A 203 10.04 -17.17 -3.03
CA ALA A 203 9.73 -15.80 -3.48
C ALA A 203 8.23 -15.48 -3.40
N GLU A 204 7.37 -16.39 -3.82
CA GLU A 204 5.92 -16.18 -3.86
C GLU A 204 5.32 -16.16 -2.45
N LEU A 205 5.72 -17.12 -1.59
CA LEU A 205 5.25 -17.17 -0.20
C LEU A 205 5.79 -15.99 0.61
N GLY A 206 7.05 -15.63 0.38
CA GLY A 206 7.70 -14.48 1.01
C GLY A 206 7.01 -13.17 0.67
N LEU A 207 6.75 -12.92 -0.61
CA LEU A 207 6.02 -11.74 -1.08
C LEU A 207 4.62 -11.66 -0.47
N PHE A 208 3.86 -12.75 -0.53
CA PHE A 208 2.52 -12.81 0.05
C PHE A 208 2.55 -12.51 1.55
N SER A 209 3.47 -13.14 2.30
CA SER A 209 3.61 -12.93 3.74
C SER A 209 3.96 -11.49 4.10
N VAL A 210 4.80 -10.82 3.31
CA VAL A 210 5.17 -9.41 3.51
C VAL A 210 3.97 -8.50 3.32
N PHE A 211 3.22 -8.64 2.22
CA PHE A 211 2.08 -7.78 1.94
C PHE A 211 0.93 -8.01 2.93
N VAL A 212 0.61 -9.26 3.23
CA VAL A 212 -0.44 -9.62 4.22
C VAL A 212 -0.01 -9.19 5.61
N GLY A 213 1.25 -9.42 5.99
CA GLY A 213 1.80 -8.99 7.27
C GLY A 213 1.70 -7.47 7.47
N TYR A 214 2.07 -6.68 6.45
CA TYR A 214 1.89 -5.22 6.51
C TYR A 214 0.42 -4.82 6.68
N MET A 215 -0.48 -5.46 5.92
CA MET A 215 -1.92 -5.22 6.03
C MET A 215 -2.44 -5.49 7.45
N ILE A 216 -2.08 -6.64 8.04
CA ILE A 216 -2.50 -7.03 9.40
C ILE A 216 -1.92 -6.09 10.45
N LEU A 217 -0.63 -5.75 10.37
CA LEU A 217 0.02 -4.81 11.29
C LEU A 217 -0.67 -3.44 11.28
N GLY A 218 -1.05 -2.95 10.09
CA GLY A 218 -1.79 -1.71 9.96
C GLY A 218 -3.16 -1.75 10.63
N LEU A 219 -3.90 -2.85 10.47
CA LEU A 219 -5.20 -3.04 11.13
C LEU A 219 -5.08 -3.08 12.67
N ILE A 220 -4.08 -3.81 13.19
CA ILE A 220 -3.82 -3.89 14.63
C ILE A 220 -3.46 -2.52 15.19
N GLN A 221 -2.56 -1.80 14.52
CA GLN A 221 -2.14 -0.46 14.96
C GLN A 221 -3.30 0.53 14.96
N SER A 222 -4.13 0.50 13.93
CA SER A 222 -5.31 1.35 13.83
C SER A 222 -6.31 1.09 14.96
N ARG A 223 -6.57 -0.19 15.28
CA ARG A 223 -7.42 -0.56 16.44
C ARG A 223 -6.86 -0.03 17.74
N ARG A 224 -5.54 -0.20 17.98
CA ARG A 224 -4.88 0.30 19.20
C ARG A 224 -5.00 1.82 19.34
N GLN A 225 -4.83 2.56 18.25
CA GLN A 225 -4.97 4.03 18.24
C GLN A 225 -6.40 4.48 18.56
N ARG A 226 -7.43 3.79 18.02
CA ARG A 226 -8.83 4.09 18.32
C ARG A 226 -9.18 3.85 19.79
N ILE A 227 -8.68 2.76 20.38
CA ILE A 227 -8.89 2.47 21.80
C ILE A 227 -8.23 3.55 22.67
N ARG A 228 -7.00 3.95 22.34
CA ARG A 228 -6.26 4.98 23.07
C ARG A 228 -6.92 6.37 23.00
N LYS A 229 -7.57 6.71 21.88
CA LYS A 229 -8.33 7.97 21.73
C LYS A 229 -9.67 7.95 22.49
N LYS A 230 -10.24 6.78 22.75
CA LYS A 230 -11.48 6.62 23.55
C LYS A 230 -11.23 6.58 25.04
N SER A 231 -10.01 6.30 25.52
CA SER A 231 -9.66 6.38 26.92
C SER A 231 -9.55 7.85 27.32
N PRO A 232 -10.38 8.35 28.29
CA PRO A 232 -10.26 9.73 28.75
C PRO A 232 -8.84 9.94 29.26
N ALA A 233 -8.23 11.07 28.87
CA ALA A 233 -6.96 11.50 29.44
C ALA A 233 -7.07 11.45 30.97
N PRO A 234 -6.06 10.93 31.70
CA PRO A 234 -6.07 10.99 33.14
C PRO A 234 -6.27 12.46 33.50
N ARG A 235 -7.34 12.78 34.24
CA ARG A 235 -7.55 14.10 34.83
C ARG A 235 -6.27 14.42 35.60
N LYS A 236 -5.37 15.18 35.00
CA LYS A 236 -4.32 15.85 35.77
C LYS A 236 -5.08 16.71 36.76
N LEU A 237 -4.97 16.30 38.02
CA LEU A 237 -5.50 16.95 39.19
C LEU A 237 -5.23 18.46 39.09
N LEU A 238 -6.26 19.22 38.82
CA LEU A 238 -6.33 20.67 39.05
C LEU A 238 -6.36 20.89 40.60
N HIS A 239 -5.29 20.46 41.28
CA HIS A 239 -5.17 20.64 42.73
C HIS A 239 -4.19 21.75 43.10
N TRP A 240 -3.64 22.52 42.17
CA TRP A 240 -2.63 23.54 42.46
C TRP A 240 -3.14 24.98 42.49
N GLU A 241 -4.40 25.25 42.10
CA GLU A 241 -4.91 26.64 42.10
C GLU A 241 -5.78 27.02 43.31
N LYS A 242 -6.04 26.14 44.25
CA LYS A 242 -6.93 26.46 45.39
C LYS A 242 -6.20 26.89 46.67
N HIS A 243 -4.87 26.93 46.65
CA HIS A 243 -4.07 27.33 47.86
C HIS A 243 -3.29 28.66 47.69
N ARG A 244 -3.64 29.48 46.70
CA ARG A 244 -2.95 30.77 46.50
C ARG A 244 -3.85 31.99 46.74
N SER A 245 -5.09 31.83 47.18
CA SER A 245 -5.99 32.95 47.43
C SER A 245 -6.22 33.25 48.89
N ASP A 246 -5.62 32.46 49.83
CA ASP A 246 -5.89 32.66 51.27
C ASP A 246 -4.67 33.11 52.08
N SER A 247 -3.64 33.69 51.42
CA SER A 247 -2.45 34.21 52.12
C SER A 247 -2.12 35.67 51.87
N ASP A 248 -3.09 36.46 51.34
CA ASP A 248 -2.96 37.90 51.23
C ASP A 248 -4.23 38.60 51.81
N ILE A 249 -4.38 38.53 53.16
CA ILE A 249 -5.10 39.50 54.01
C ILE A 249 -4.27 39.66 55.30
#